data_294dd46b88cd3a0980f5e76ea2d609c0
#
_entry.id   294dd46b88cd3a0980f5e76ea2d609c0
#
_cell.length_a   1.000
_cell.length_b   1.000
_cell.length_c   1.000
_cell.angle_alpha   90.00
_cell.angle_beta   90.00
_cell.angle_gamma   90.00
#
_symmetry.space_group_name_H-M   'P 1'
#
loop_
_entity.id
_entity.type
_entity.pdbx_description
1 polymer ?
#
loop_
_entity_poly.entity_id
_entity_poly.type
_entity_poly.pdbx_seq_one_letter_code
_entity_poly.pdbx_strand_id
1 'polypeptide(L)'
;MSSAAKPNVIFILTDDQGYGDLSCLGNPVLHTPNLDQLYNESVRCTDFHVAPVCTPTRGELLTGRDALYNGASFVCMGRSLLRPDLPTMADIFADNDYYTGHFGKWHLGDNYPYRPQDRGFQETIHHPSWGITSAADYFGNDYFDDHYRHGDQIKQYQGYCTDIWFEQAMDWINRCENQPFLAYIATNAPHGPLWVPDHYRDPYRNQVKANEASFFGMIANIDQNLGRLDQYLHQNGLHKNTILIFMTDNGTASGENVFNADMRGKKSSLYEGGHRVPFFIRWPDGNIQGGRDVEGLARGTDLLPTLIDLCKLNLPDGLTFDGLSLADSLQTGQPVSTERVSVIQFGHPNEGIWGYTAEDQAAVMWQNWRLVNGHELYNVNIDPGQNNDLSAEHPDIVSQLHGHYQAWWDGVGQNLNHYHPLTIGTANENPMRLCSCDWAWVYADNQNNIRGCVMDSGTWHVEVAKEDRYSLTLRRWPQESGLGISAPAPVMQGVDGLWPEGKGLPVASVWLQAGNIEQQQPVVPDATQVTFETELKMGATTFKSWWYNAEGDTLAGAYYLTVERLSG
;
A
#
# COMPACT_ATOMS: atom_id res chain seq x y z
N MET A 1 -42.08 8.05 -5.06
CA MET A 1 -41.28 6.97 -4.44
C MET A 1 -40.09 7.64 -3.81
N SER A 2 -39.90 7.54 -2.49
CA SER A 2 -38.67 8.02 -1.85
C SER A 2 -37.53 7.25 -2.50
N SER A 3 -36.53 7.94 -3.07
CA SER A 3 -35.27 7.27 -3.47
C SER A 3 -34.71 6.55 -2.25
N ALA A 4 -34.40 5.28 -2.38
CA ALA A 4 -33.69 4.59 -1.30
C ALA A 4 -32.45 5.42 -0.92
N ALA A 5 -32.18 5.56 0.37
CA ALA A 5 -31.00 6.31 0.83
C ALA A 5 -29.73 5.65 0.26
N LYS A 6 -28.78 6.45 -0.20
CA LYS A 6 -27.45 5.95 -0.63
C LYS A 6 -26.82 5.16 0.52
N PRO A 7 -26.21 3.99 0.29
CA PRO A 7 -25.52 3.25 1.34
C PRO A 7 -24.24 3.97 1.77
N ASN A 8 -23.86 3.83 3.04
CA ASN A 8 -22.50 4.12 3.47
C ASN A 8 -21.55 3.01 3.03
N VAL A 9 -20.28 3.32 2.90
CA VAL A 9 -19.24 2.33 2.60
C VAL A 9 -18.13 2.43 3.64
N ILE A 10 -17.78 1.30 4.24
CA ILE A 10 -16.60 1.13 5.08
C ILE A 10 -15.76 0.04 4.45
N PHE A 11 -14.56 0.41 4.03
CA PHE A 11 -13.60 -0.51 3.43
C PHE A 11 -12.40 -0.68 4.37
N ILE A 12 -12.24 -1.88 4.93
CA ILE A 12 -11.13 -2.26 5.81
C ILE A 12 -10.15 -3.09 5.02
N LEU A 13 -8.90 -2.62 4.95
CA LEU A 13 -7.80 -3.30 4.28
C LEU A 13 -6.65 -3.50 5.27
N THR A 14 -6.27 -4.74 5.54
CA THR A 14 -5.10 -5.06 6.38
C THR A 14 -3.86 -5.29 5.53
N ASP A 15 -2.68 -5.12 6.13
CA ASP A 15 -1.37 -5.16 5.47
C ASP A 15 -0.59 -6.42 5.85
N ASP A 16 -0.19 -7.24 4.88
CA ASP A 16 0.61 -8.45 5.10
C ASP A 16 -0.09 -9.62 5.83
N GLN A 17 -1.41 -9.58 5.95
CA GLN A 17 -2.22 -10.67 6.49
C GLN A 17 -2.67 -11.60 5.35
N GLY A 18 -2.34 -12.87 5.42
CA GLY A 18 -2.70 -13.84 4.39
C GLY A 18 -4.07 -14.49 4.61
N TYR A 19 -4.49 -15.28 3.60
CA TYR A 19 -5.74 -16.06 3.65
C TYR A 19 -5.80 -16.98 4.87
N GLY A 20 -4.68 -17.63 5.22
CA GLY A 20 -4.57 -18.54 6.36
C GLY A 20 -4.50 -17.84 7.72
N ASP A 21 -4.45 -16.53 7.79
CA ASP A 21 -4.29 -15.78 9.04
C ASP A 21 -5.64 -15.34 9.63
N LEU A 22 -6.63 -16.24 9.60
CA LEU A 22 -7.98 -16.07 10.15
C LEU A 22 -8.50 -17.41 10.72
N SER A 23 -9.12 -17.39 11.92
CA SER A 23 -9.69 -18.59 12.53
C SER A 23 -10.84 -19.19 11.71
N CYS A 24 -11.70 -18.35 11.10
CA CYS A 24 -12.79 -18.81 10.23
C CYS A 24 -12.32 -19.54 8.95
N LEU A 25 -11.06 -19.34 8.55
CA LEU A 25 -10.46 -20.01 7.39
C LEU A 25 -9.56 -21.20 7.78
N GLY A 26 -9.57 -21.59 9.05
CA GLY A 26 -8.96 -22.83 9.53
C GLY A 26 -7.65 -22.66 10.31
N ASN A 27 -7.19 -21.44 10.60
CA ASN A 27 -5.99 -21.26 11.42
C ASN A 27 -6.15 -21.94 12.79
N PRO A 28 -5.27 -22.90 13.16
CA PRO A 28 -5.45 -23.69 14.37
C PRO A 28 -5.03 -22.99 15.67
N VAL A 29 -4.37 -21.84 15.57
CA VAL A 29 -3.77 -21.13 16.71
C VAL A 29 -4.37 -19.75 16.90
N LEU A 30 -4.59 -19.02 15.82
CA LEU A 30 -5.08 -17.65 15.87
C LEU A 30 -6.58 -17.59 16.21
N HIS A 31 -6.96 -16.64 17.07
CA HIS A 31 -8.34 -16.39 17.47
C HIS A 31 -8.81 -15.03 16.98
N THR A 32 -9.81 -15.02 16.09
CA THR A 32 -10.39 -13.82 15.48
C THR A 32 -11.93 -13.85 15.52
N PRO A 33 -12.53 -13.86 16.74
CA PRO A 33 -13.98 -14.09 16.90
C PRO A 33 -14.87 -13.05 16.23
N ASN A 34 -14.42 -11.78 16.11
CA ASN A 34 -15.21 -10.74 15.46
C ASN A 34 -15.13 -10.85 13.93
N LEU A 35 -13.97 -11.22 13.38
CA LEU A 35 -13.82 -11.57 11.97
C LEU A 35 -14.59 -12.85 11.62
N ASP A 36 -14.63 -13.83 12.52
CA ASP A 36 -15.44 -15.05 12.36
C ASP A 36 -16.95 -14.71 12.33
N GLN A 37 -17.40 -13.76 13.15
CA GLN A 37 -18.77 -13.25 13.09
C GLN A 37 -19.04 -12.57 11.77
N LEU A 38 -18.18 -11.65 11.33
CA LEU A 38 -18.32 -10.95 10.04
C LEU A 38 -18.33 -11.95 8.88
N TYR A 39 -17.45 -12.97 8.90
CA TYR A 39 -17.42 -14.06 7.93
C TYR A 39 -18.79 -14.76 7.83
N ASN A 40 -19.41 -15.07 8.97
CA ASN A 40 -20.71 -15.76 9.01
C ASN A 40 -21.87 -14.88 8.56
N GLU A 41 -21.75 -13.57 8.65
CA GLU A 41 -22.78 -12.60 8.25
C GLU A 41 -22.59 -12.10 6.81
N SER A 42 -21.41 -12.28 6.21
CA SER A 42 -21.02 -11.73 4.91
C SER A 42 -21.36 -12.65 3.74
N VAL A 43 -21.37 -12.08 2.54
CA VAL A 43 -21.11 -12.77 1.29
C VAL A 43 -19.59 -12.76 1.07
N ARG A 44 -19.03 -13.89 0.62
CA ARG A 44 -17.58 -14.10 0.49
C ARG A 44 -17.23 -14.54 -0.92
N CYS A 45 -16.26 -13.86 -1.53
CA CYS A 45 -15.63 -14.38 -2.75
C CYS A 45 -14.54 -15.38 -2.34
N THR A 46 -14.68 -16.65 -2.72
CA THR A 46 -13.79 -17.72 -2.29
C THR A 46 -12.49 -17.82 -3.08
N ASP A 47 -12.45 -17.19 -4.26
CA ASP A 47 -11.30 -17.15 -5.17
C ASP A 47 -11.00 -15.70 -5.55
N PHE A 48 -10.63 -14.88 -4.54
CA PHE A 48 -10.33 -13.45 -4.70
C PHE A 48 -8.82 -13.23 -4.70
N HIS A 49 -8.32 -12.55 -5.72
CA HIS A 49 -6.90 -12.34 -5.96
C HIS A 49 -6.53 -10.86 -6.01
N VAL A 50 -5.33 -10.55 -5.54
CA VAL A 50 -4.72 -9.21 -5.54
C VAL A 50 -3.28 -9.31 -6.04
N ALA A 51 -2.58 -8.20 -6.18
CA ALA A 51 -1.14 -8.26 -6.41
C ALA A 51 -0.42 -8.83 -5.17
N PRO A 52 0.73 -9.52 -5.32
CA PRO A 52 1.40 -10.16 -4.18
C PRO A 52 2.17 -9.20 -3.27
N VAL A 53 1.97 -7.89 -3.43
CA VAL A 53 2.57 -6.81 -2.61
C VAL A 53 1.63 -5.59 -2.53
N CYS A 54 1.81 -4.78 -1.49
CA CYS A 54 0.87 -3.75 -1.04
C CYS A 54 0.56 -2.65 -2.08
N THR A 55 1.56 -1.95 -2.62
CA THR A 55 1.32 -0.79 -3.51
C THR A 55 0.52 -1.15 -4.76
N PRO A 56 0.88 -2.18 -5.55
CA PRO A 56 0.09 -2.60 -6.72
C PRO A 56 -1.36 -2.90 -6.36
N THR A 57 -1.59 -3.68 -5.31
CA THR A 57 -2.95 -3.99 -4.84
C THR A 57 -3.75 -2.73 -4.51
N ARG A 58 -3.16 -1.79 -3.75
CA ARG A 58 -3.84 -0.53 -3.35
C ARG A 58 -4.19 0.31 -4.57
N GLY A 59 -3.29 0.41 -5.55
CA GLY A 59 -3.56 1.08 -6.82
C GLY A 59 -4.69 0.41 -7.61
N GLU A 60 -4.71 -0.92 -7.70
CA GLU A 60 -5.77 -1.69 -8.36
C GLU A 60 -7.14 -1.49 -7.70
N LEU A 61 -7.20 -1.59 -6.37
CA LEU A 61 -8.44 -1.42 -5.59
C LEU A 61 -9.06 -0.03 -5.75
N LEU A 62 -8.21 1.01 -5.75
CA LEU A 62 -8.68 2.38 -5.80
C LEU A 62 -9.02 2.88 -7.21
N THR A 63 -8.46 2.27 -8.26
CA THR A 63 -8.67 2.73 -9.64
C THR A 63 -9.43 1.75 -10.52
N GLY A 64 -9.53 0.48 -10.13
CA GLY A 64 -10.07 -0.59 -10.98
C GLY A 64 -9.19 -0.90 -12.21
N ARG A 65 -7.91 -0.45 -12.20
CA ARG A 65 -6.96 -0.62 -13.31
C ARG A 65 -5.75 -1.42 -12.87
N ASP A 66 -5.21 -2.23 -13.77
CA ASP A 66 -3.97 -2.99 -13.54
C ASP A 66 -2.82 -2.10 -13.07
N ALA A 67 -1.99 -2.60 -12.17
CA ALA A 67 -0.92 -1.86 -11.52
C ALA A 67 0.10 -1.26 -12.50
N LEU A 68 0.47 -1.96 -13.58
CA LEU A 68 1.34 -1.41 -14.63
C LEU A 68 0.69 -0.24 -15.38
N TYR A 69 -0.64 -0.24 -15.49
CA TYR A 69 -1.34 0.87 -16.12
C TYR A 69 -1.52 2.05 -15.17
N ASN A 70 -1.85 1.81 -13.91
CA ASN A 70 -2.12 2.86 -12.93
C ASN A 70 -0.85 3.52 -12.37
N GLY A 71 0.36 2.98 -12.65
CA GLY A 71 1.66 3.53 -12.27
C GLY A 71 2.18 3.04 -10.90
N ALA A 72 1.31 2.61 -10.01
CA ALA A 72 1.68 2.06 -8.69
C ALA A 72 2.09 0.58 -8.83
N SER A 73 3.17 0.32 -9.57
CA SER A 73 3.56 -1.02 -10.02
C SER A 73 4.53 -1.74 -9.08
N PHE A 74 5.14 -1.03 -8.12
CA PHE A 74 6.06 -1.60 -7.14
C PHE A 74 6.06 -0.78 -5.84
N VAL A 75 6.57 -1.36 -4.74
CA VAL A 75 6.48 -0.79 -3.38
C VAL A 75 7.39 0.41 -3.12
N CYS A 76 8.39 0.66 -3.98
CA CYS A 76 9.40 1.72 -3.82
C CYS A 76 10.10 2.01 -5.15
N MET A 77 11.28 2.67 -5.10
CA MET A 77 12.12 2.99 -6.25
C MET A 77 11.39 3.80 -7.33
N GLY A 78 10.61 4.81 -6.89
CA GLY A 78 9.84 5.68 -7.77
C GLY A 78 8.67 5.00 -8.49
N ARG A 79 8.25 3.81 -8.04
CA ARG A 79 7.18 2.99 -8.62
C ARG A 79 5.95 2.85 -7.72
N SER A 80 5.91 3.59 -6.63
CA SER A 80 4.77 3.62 -5.71
C SER A 80 3.81 4.80 -5.95
N LEU A 81 3.96 5.50 -7.07
CA LEU A 81 3.19 6.71 -7.38
C LEU A 81 1.99 6.38 -8.28
N LEU A 82 0.78 6.62 -7.78
CA LEU A 82 -0.45 6.41 -8.54
C LEU A 82 -0.65 7.54 -9.57
N ARG A 83 -0.81 7.21 -10.84
CA ARG A 83 -1.03 8.20 -11.92
C ARG A 83 -2.06 9.26 -11.54
N PRO A 84 -1.73 10.56 -11.61
CA PRO A 84 -2.62 11.62 -11.15
C PRO A 84 -3.81 11.89 -12.07
N ASP A 85 -3.75 11.44 -13.32
CA ASP A 85 -4.80 11.59 -14.33
C ASP A 85 -5.91 10.52 -14.25
N LEU A 86 -5.73 9.48 -13.42
CA LEU A 86 -6.76 8.47 -13.17
C LEU A 86 -7.58 8.87 -11.94
N PRO A 87 -8.91 8.95 -12.01
CA PRO A 87 -9.73 9.14 -10.83
C PRO A 87 -9.63 7.92 -9.92
N THR A 88 -9.60 8.18 -8.62
CA THR A 88 -9.65 7.13 -7.59
C THR A 88 -11.10 6.84 -7.18
N MET A 89 -11.28 5.78 -6.41
CA MET A 89 -12.54 5.50 -5.70
C MET A 89 -13.03 6.74 -4.95
N ALA A 90 -12.15 7.44 -4.22
CA ALA A 90 -12.55 8.60 -3.43
C ALA A 90 -12.95 9.80 -4.30
N ASP A 91 -12.27 10.05 -5.42
CA ASP A 91 -12.69 11.09 -6.39
C ASP A 91 -14.12 10.81 -6.89
N ILE A 92 -14.39 9.56 -7.32
CA ILE A 92 -15.73 9.17 -7.83
C ILE A 92 -16.79 9.28 -6.75
N PHE A 93 -16.52 8.85 -5.51
CA PHE A 93 -17.47 8.97 -4.41
C PHE A 93 -17.74 10.44 -4.05
N ALA A 94 -16.69 11.28 -3.98
CA ALA A 94 -16.83 12.71 -3.70
C ALA A 94 -17.67 13.43 -4.78
N ASP A 95 -17.46 13.12 -6.06
CA ASP A 95 -18.25 13.63 -7.18
C ASP A 95 -19.71 13.17 -7.15
N ASN A 96 -20.03 12.16 -6.34
CA ASN A 96 -21.37 11.66 -6.09
C ASN A 96 -21.92 12.03 -4.69
N ASP A 97 -21.48 13.15 -4.11
CA ASP A 97 -21.95 13.70 -2.84
C ASP A 97 -21.71 12.80 -1.61
N TYR A 98 -20.70 11.95 -1.63
CA TYR A 98 -20.25 11.24 -0.45
C TYR A 98 -19.18 12.06 0.30
N TYR A 99 -19.22 11.99 1.64
CA TYR A 99 -18.03 12.34 2.41
C TYR A 99 -17.01 11.22 2.31
N THR A 100 -15.72 11.57 2.16
CA THR A 100 -14.63 10.62 1.95
C THR A 100 -13.55 10.78 3.01
N GLY A 101 -13.23 9.69 3.72
CA GLY A 101 -12.23 9.67 4.78
C GLY A 101 -11.24 8.52 4.61
N HIS A 102 -9.96 8.81 4.84
CA HIS A 102 -8.86 7.84 4.81
C HIS A 102 -8.12 7.80 6.14
N PHE A 103 -7.96 6.61 6.72
CA PHE A 103 -7.36 6.38 8.03
C PHE A 103 -6.34 5.23 7.95
N GLY A 104 -5.03 5.55 8.06
CA GLY A 104 -3.95 4.58 8.10
C GLY A 104 -3.01 4.60 6.90
N LYS A 105 -2.62 3.44 6.38
CA LYS A 105 -1.62 3.30 5.31
C LYS A 105 -2.16 3.74 3.94
N TRP A 106 -1.42 4.64 3.29
CA TRP A 106 -1.71 5.07 1.92
C TRP A 106 -0.87 4.31 0.88
N HIS A 107 0.43 4.48 0.89
CA HIS A 107 1.43 3.84 0.05
C HIS A 107 1.25 4.04 -1.47
N LEU A 108 0.75 5.19 -1.90
CA LEU A 108 0.53 5.54 -3.31
C LEU A 108 1.13 6.91 -3.68
N GLY A 109 2.11 7.37 -2.88
CA GLY A 109 2.82 8.63 -3.02
C GLY A 109 2.54 9.59 -1.87
N ASP A 110 3.61 10.26 -1.40
CA ASP A 110 3.60 11.06 -0.17
C ASP A 110 3.59 12.56 -0.41
N ASN A 111 3.74 12.98 -1.65
CA ASN A 111 3.81 14.37 -2.06
C ASN A 111 2.79 14.70 -3.15
N TYR A 112 2.51 15.99 -3.35
CA TYR A 112 1.63 16.45 -4.41
C TYR A 112 2.10 16.00 -5.81
N PRO A 113 1.19 15.45 -6.66
CA PRO A 113 -0.27 15.35 -6.52
C PRO A 113 -0.78 13.97 -6.06
N TYR A 114 0.00 13.23 -5.28
CA TYR A 114 -0.25 11.82 -4.96
C TYR A 114 -0.80 11.56 -3.56
N ARG A 115 -0.81 12.58 -2.67
CA ARG A 115 -1.28 12.45 -1.28
C ARG A 115 -2.77 12.09 -1.26
N PRO A 116 -3.28 11.38 -0.25
CA PRO A 116 -4.69 10.99 -0.22
C PRO A 116 -5.65 12.19 -0.32
N GLN A 117 -5.30 13.37 0.26
CA GLN A 117 -6.11 14.58 0.09
C GLN A 117 -6.11 15.15 -1.34
N ASP A 118 -5.10 14.86 -2.14
CA ASP A 118 -5.05 15.23 -3.56
C ASP A 118 -5.81 14.23 -4.44
N ARG A 119 -6.27 13.12 -3.85
CA ARG A 119 -6.86 11.96 -4.52
C ARG A 119 -8.28 11.67 -4.00
N GLY A 120 -9.04 12.74 -3.73
CA GLY A 120 -10.46 12.70 -3.44
C GLY A 120 -10.84 12.44 -1.98
N PHE A 121 -9.91 12.19 -1.05
CA PHE A 121 -10.22 12.06 0.37
C PHE A 121 -10.24 13.43 1.06
N GLN A 122 -11.39 13.79 1.63
CA GLN A 122 -11.63 15.07 2.30
C GLN A 122 -11.09 15.09 3.75
N GLU A 123 -11.11 13.95 4.42
CA GLU A 123 -10.46 13.75 5.72
C GLU A 123 -9.34 12.73 5.56
N THR A 124 -8.12 13.03 6.06
CA THR A 124 -7.00 12.12 5.95
C THR A 124 -6.16 12.11 7.21
N ILE A 125 -6.02 10.93 7.82
CA ILE A 125 -5.10 10.71 8.94
C ILE A 125 -4.27 9.47 8.58
N HIS A 126 -2.99 9.66 8.29
CA HIS A 126 -2.17 8.58 7.75
C HIS A 126 -0.69 8.72 8.09
N HIS A 127 0.02 7.61 8.01
CA HIS A 127 1.47 7.62 7.93
C HIS A 127 1.93 7.54 6.47
N PRO A 128 3.10 8.13 6.15
CA PRO A 128 3.61 8.13 4.79
C PRO A 128 4.21 6.78 4.37
N SER A 129 4.42 6.62 3.06
CA SER A 129 5.02 5.46 2.42
C SER A 129 4.35 4.15 2.87
N TRP A 130 5.13 3.10 3.10
CA TRP A 130 4.60 1.80 3.49
C TRP A 130 4.25 1.68 4.99
N GLY A 131 4.58 2.68 5.81
CA GLY A 131 4.16 2.73 7.21
C GLY A 131 5.27 2.99 8.19
N ILE A 132 5.05 2.52 9.43
CA ILE A 132 5.96 2.69 10.56
C ILE A 132 7.35 2.16 10.20
N THR A 133 8.36 2.99 10.45
CA THR A 133 9.77 2.76 10.12
C THR A 133 10.17 2.96 8.65
N SER A 134 9.26 3.37 7.77
CA SER A 134 9.67 3.80 6.43
C SER A 134 10.60 5.02 6.50
N ALA A 135 11.34 5.30 5.42
CA ALA A 135 12.20 6.49 5.38
C ALA A 135 11.41 7.79 5.44
N ALA A 136 10.17 7.79 4.95
CA ALA A 136 9.27 8.94 4.98
C ALA A 136 8.53 9.10 6.31
N ASP A 137 8.50 8.07 7.16
CA ASP A 137 7.83 8.10 8.46
C ASP A 137 8.51 9.05 9.44
N TYR A 138 7.74 9.55 10.42
CA TYR A 138 8.27 10.44 11.45
C TYR A 138 9.35 9.72 12.28
N PHE A 139 10.47 10.38 12.49
CA PHE A 139 11.61 9.76 13.15
C PHE A 139 11.29 9.37 14.59
N GLY A 140 11.37 8.08 14.89
CA GLY A 140 11.12 7.53 16.21
C GLY A 140 9.72 6.96 16.41
N ASN A 141 8.84 6.99 15.42
CA ASN A 141 7.58 6.25 15.47
C ASN A 141 7.82 4.76 15.69
N ASP A 142 7.00 4.14 16.57
CA ASP A 142 7.14 2.73 16.98
C ASP A 142 5.80 2.00 17.20
N TYR A 143 4.71 2.48 16.61
CA TYR A 143 3.30 2.08 16.80
C TYR A 143 2.63 2.66 18.06
N PHE A 144 3.35 3.36 18.95
CA PHE A 144 2.80 3.84 20.22
C PHE A 144 3.01 5.35 20.36
N ASP A 145 1.93 6.07 20.61
CA ASP A 145 1.94 7.53 20.82
C ASP A 145 2.60 8.33 19.68
N ASP A 146 2.47 7.84 18.47
CA ASP A 146 3.16 8.25 17.27
C ASP A 146 2.67 9.56 16.66
N HIS A 147 3.45 10.08 15.72
CA HIS A 147 3.12 11.23 14.90
C HIS A 147 2.61 10.80 13.52
N TYR A 148 1.43 11.28 13.13
CA TYR A 148 0.84 11.00 11.81
C TYR A 148 0.54 12.28 11.05
N ARG A 149 0.42 12.17 9.73
CA ARG A 149 -0.10 13.24 8.89
C ARG A 149 -1.61 13.33 9.07
N HIS A 150 -2.10 14.54 9.39
CA HIS A 150 -3.52 14.89 9.42
C HIS A 150 -3.74 16.04 8.44
N GLY A 151 -4.15 15.71 7.21
CA GLY A 151 -4.04 16.64 6.08
C GLY A 151 -2.58 17.08 5.88
N ASP A 152 -2.35 18.38 5.85
CA ASP A 152 -1.01 18.96 5.70
C ASP A 152 -0.22 19.10 7.03
N GLN A 153 -0.79 18.69 8.15
CA GLN A 153 -0.16 18.84 9.47
C GLN A 153 0.36 17.50 9.99
N ILE A 154 1.48 17.55 10.72
CA ILE A 154 1.95 16.41 11.53
C ILE A 154 1.41 16.60 12.94
N LYS A 155 0.68 15.60 13.47
CA LYS A 155 0.10 15.60 14.82
C LYS A 155 0.49 14.33 15.56
N GLN A 156 0.75 14.49 16.87
CA GLN A 156 0.92 13.35 17.76
C GLN A 156 -0.44 12.81 18.21
N TYR A 157 -0.57 11.50 18.18
CA TYR A 157 -1.73 10.77 18.68
C TYR A 157 -1.31 9.89 19.86
N GLN A 158 -2.23 9.65 20.80
CA GLN A 158 -1.97 8.81 21.97
C GLN A 158 -2.60 7.43 21.74
N GLY A 159 -1.87 6.38 22.10
CA GLY A 159 -2.34 5.01 22.00
C GLY A 159 -1.63 4.18 20.94
N TYR A 160 -2.16 2.99 20.69
CA TYR A 160 -1.62 2.07 19.69
C TYR A 160 -2.14 2.40 18.29
N CYS A 161 -1.27 2.38 17.32
CA CYS A 161 -1.50 2.82 15.94
C CYS A 161 -2.81 2.30 15.33
N THR A 162 -3.06 1.00 15.40
CA THR A 162 -4.28 0.40 14.83
C THR A 162 -5.55 0.88 15.53
N ASP A 163 -5.50 1.04 16.86
CA ASP A 163 -6.64 1.57 17.64
C ASP A 163 -7.00 2.98 17.16
N ILE A 164 -5.97 3.82 16.91
CA ILE A 164 -6.13 5.19 16.45
C ILE A 164 -6.87 5.25 15.11
N TRP A 165 -6.54 4.38 14.15
CA TRP A 165 -7.22 4.38 12.85
C TRP A 165 -8.73 4.15 12.98
N PHE A 166 -9.12 3.15 13.77
CA PHE A 166 -10.54 2.85 13.98
C PHE A 166 -11.25 3.92 14.81
N GLU A 167 -10.62 4.47 15.83
CA GLU A 167 -11.18 5.55 16.66
C GLU A 167 -11.41 6.82 15.84
N GLN A 168 -10.41 7.25 15.08
CA GLN A 168 -10.51 8.44 14.24
C GLN A 168 -11.54 8.26 13.12
N ALA A 169 -11.66 7.06 12.55
CA ALA A 169 -12.71 6.75 11.59
C ALA A 169 -14.11 6.84 12.21
N MET A 170 -14.34 6.24 13.38
CA MET A 170 -15.63 6.32 14.08
C MET A 170 -15.98 7.76 14.49
N ASP A 171 -15.01 8.52 14.99
CA ASP A 171 -15.20 9.94 15.34
C ASP A 171 -15.53 10.78 14.11
N TRP A 172 -14.90 10.50 12.97
CA TRP A 172 -15.23 11.17 11.71
C TRP A 172 -16.61 10.78 11.19
N ILE A 173 -17.01 9.50 11.22
CA ILE A 173 -18.33 9.02 10.84
C ILE A 173 -19.43 9.74 11.65
N ASN A 174 -19.21 10.00 12.95
CA ASN A 174 -20.13 10.79 13.77
C ASN A 174 -20.36 12.22 13.23
N ARG A 175 -19.32 12.81 12.60
CA ARG A 175 -19.42 14.16 11.99
C ARG A 175 -20.09 14.17 10.61
N CYS A 176 -20.21 13.01 9.95
CA CYS A 176 -20.90 12.91 8.66
C CYS A 176 -22.42 13.08 8.76
N GLU A 177 -23.00 12.96 9.99
CA GLU A 177 -24.42 13.10 10.27
C GLU A 177 -25.31 12.22 9.35
N ASN A 178 -26.08 12.85 8.44
CA ASN A 178 -26.99 12.15 7.52
C ASN A 178 -26.45 12.04 6.09
N GLN A 179 -25.20 12.46 5.84
CA GLN A 179 -24.60 12.32 4.52
C GLN A 179 -23.98 10.93 4.35
N PRO A 180 -24.12 10.32 3.16
CA PRO A 180 -23.46 9.06 2.88
C PRO A 180 -21.95 9.27 2.89
N PHE A 181 -21.21 8.26 3.33
CA PHE A 181 -19.75 8.34 3.44
C PHE A 181 -19.05 7.11 2.88
N LEU A 182 -17.81 7.34 2.45
CA LEU A 182 -16.80 6.33 2.19
C LEU A 182 -15.68 6.47 3.24
N ALA A 183 -15.55 5.50 4.13
CA ALA A 183 -14.45 5.38 5.07
C ALA A 183 -13.49 4.28 4.62
N TYR A 184 -12.26 4.64 4.27
CA TYR A 184 -11.19 3.70 3.96
C TYR A 184 -10.28 3.57 5.19
N ILE A 185 -10.39 2.44 5.90
CA ILE A 185 -9.58 2.10 7.08
C ILE A 185 -8.51 1.11 6.62
N ALA A 186 -7.32 1.61 6.37
CA ALA A 186 -6.19 0.84 5.85
C ALA A 186 -5.15 0.65 6.94
N THR A 187 -5.19 -0.48 7.66
CA THR A 187 -4.21 -0.70 8.72
C THR A 187 -2.83 -0.95 8.13
N ASN A 188 -1.78 -0.51 8.81
CA ASN A 188 -0.41 -0.93 8.54
C ASN A 188 -0.05 -2.22 9.28
N ALA A 189 -0.85 -2.63 10.27
CA ALA A 189 -0.78 -3.92 10.91
C ALA A 189 -1.43 -5.01 10.02
N PRO A 190 -0.90 -6.25 10.03
CA PRO A 190 0.25 -6.74 10.80
C PRO A 190 1.61 -6.65 10.09
N HIS A 191 1.85 -5.68 9.19
CA HIS A 191 3.17 -5.44 8.57
C HIS A 191 4.23 -5.15 9.64
N GLY A 192 5.46 -5.61 9.41
CA GLY A 192 6.60 -5.31 10.31
C GLY A 192 6.94 -3.81 10.41
N PRO A 193 7.56 -3.39 11.51
CA PRO A 193 8.03 -4.20 12.63
C PRO A 193 6.88 -4.78 13.46
N LEU A 194 7.06 -6.00 13.98
CA LEU A 194 6.01 -6.74 14.69
C LEU A 194 5.93 -6.30 16.16
N TRP A 195 5.57 -5.05 16.36
CA TRP A 195 5.45 -4.41 17.69
C TRP A 195 3.98 -4.28 18.07
N VAL A 196 3.63 -4.85 19.21
CA VAL A 196 2.25 -4.93 19.68
C VAL A 196 2.19 -5.01 21.20
N PRO A 197 1.14 -4.47 21.87
CA PRO A 197 0.99 -4.62 23.32
C PRO A 197 1.03 -6.08 23.76
N ASP A 198 1.74 -6.37 24.83
CA ASP A 198 2.00 -7.73 25.33
C ASP A 198 0.74 -8.57 25.51
N HIS A 199 -0.36 -7.98 25.99
CA HIS A 199 -1.60 -8.72 26.23
C HIS A 199 -2.23 -9.31 24.98
N TYR A 200 -1.92 -8.79 23.77
CA TYR A 200 -2.36 -9.38 22.50
C TYR A 200 -1.47 -10.54 22.07
N ARG A 201 -0.15 -10.48 22.32
CA ARG A 201 0.76 -11.57 21.95
C ARG A 201 0.84 -12.69 22.97
N ASP A 202 0.56 -12.41 24.26
CA ASP A 202 0.68 -13.39 25.36
C ASP A 202 -0.08 -14.69 25.14
N PRO A 203 -1.31 -14.68 24.58
CA PRO A 203 -2.02 -15.92 24.26
C PRO A 203 -1.25 -16.86 23.32
N TYR A 204 -0.35 -16.32 22.49
CA TYR A 204 0.36 -17.07 21.44
C TYR A 204 1.80 -17.45 21.79
N ARG A 205 2.42 -16.82 22.82
CA ARG A 205 3.86 -16.97 23.15
C ARG A 205 4.36 -18.40 23.32
N ASN A 206 3.51 -19.30 23.80
CA ASN A 206 3.89 -20.70 24.04
C ASN A 206 3.38 -21.66 22.96
N GLN A 207 2.75 -21.15 21.91
CA GLN A 207 2.16 -21.95 20.84
C GLN A 207 2.95 -21.84 19.54
N VAL A 208 3.59 -20.68 19.29
CA VAL A 208 4.34 -20.39 18.07
C VAL A 208 5.64 -19.65 18.40
N LYS A 209 6.49 -19.38 17.40
CA LYS A 209 7.72 -18.58 17.59
C LYS A 209 7.37 -17.12 17.95
N ALA A 210 8.36 -16.41 18.52
CA ALA A 210 8.16 -15.04 19.01
C ALA A 210 7.62 -14.06 17.95
N ASN A 211 8.15 -14.11 16.72
CA ASN A 211 7.67 -13.26 15.62
C ASN A 211 6.24 -13.59 15.21
N GLU A 212 5.91 -14.87 15.10
CA GLU A 212 4.56 -15.34 14.79
C GLU A 212 3.58 -14.94 15.91
N ALA A 213 4.00 -15.02 17.20
CA ALA A 213 3.18 -14.59 18.32
C ALA A 213 2.89 -13.07 18.29
N SER A 214 3.87 -12.24 17.93
CA SER A 214 3.65 -10.81 17.73
C SER A 214 2.74 -10.52 16.53
N PHE A 215 2.96 -11.20 15.41
CA PHE A 215 2.14 -11.09 14.22
C PHE A 215 0.66 -11.44 14.50
N PHE A 216 0.41 -12.55 15.18
CA PHE A 216 -0.94 -12.94 15.61
C PHE A 216 -1.53 -11.99 16.64
N GLY A 217 -0.70 -11.42 17.52
CA GLY A 217 -1.11 -10.37 18.43
C GLY A 217 -1.60 -9.11 17.71
N MET A 218 -0.93 -8.69 16.64
CA MET A 218 -1.37 -7.57 15.81
C MET A 218 -2.72 -7.86 15.13
N ILE A 219 -2.92 -9.07 14.64
CA ILE A 219 -4.20 -9.50 14.04
C ILE A 219 -5.32 -9.57 15.10
N ALA A 220 -5.03 -10.05 16.30
CA ALA A 220 -5.99 -10.06 17.40
C ALA A 220 -6.43 -8.64 17.80
N ASN A 221 -5.53 -7.65 17.71
CA ASN A 221 -5.88 -6.25 17.92
C ASN A 221 -6.78 -5.72 16.78
N ILE A 222 -6.49 -6.06 15.52
CA ILE A 222 -7.36 -5.72 14.37
C ILE A 222 -8.76 -6.31 14.58
N ASP A 223 -8.85 -7.58 14.97
CA ASP A 223 -10.12 -8.26 15.25
C ASP A 223 -10.93 -7.54 16.34
N GLN A 224 -10.29 -7.16 17.43
CA GLN A 224 -10.95 -6.41 18.51
C GLN A 224 -11.49 -5.06 18.01
N ASN A 225 -10.72 -4.34 17.21
CA ASN A 225 -11.15 -3.06 16.66
C ASN A 225 -12.30 -3.20 15.66
N LEU A 226 -12.31 -4.27 14.85
CA LEU A 226 -13.45 -4.60 14.01
C LEU A 226 -14.71 -4.85 14.86
N GLY A 227 -14.60 -5.56 15.97
CA GLY A 227 -15.71 -5.77 16.91
C GLY A 227 -16.24 -4.46 17.50
N ARG A 228 -15.34 -3.52 17.88
CA ARG A 228 -15.72 -2.17 18.34
C ARG A 228 -16.46 -1.39 17.26
N LEU A 229 -15.98 -1.44 16.00
CA LEU A 229 -16.61 -0.78 14.86
C LEU A 229 -18.00 -1.38 14.57
N ASP A 230 -18.13 -2.69 14.55
CA ASP A 230 -19.42 -3.35 14.30
C ASP A 230 -20.45 -3.03 15.39
N GLN A 231 -20.03 -3.05 16.66
CA GLN A 231 -20.88 -2.61 17.76
C GLN A 231 -21.30 -1.14 17.62
N TYR A 232 -20.38 -0.26 17.21
CA TYR A 232 -20.65 1.14 16.94
C TYR A 232 -21.71 1.32 15.84
N LEU A 233 -21.60 0.57 14.73
CA LEU A 233 -22.56 0.61 13.62
C LEU A 233 -23.97 0.17 14.08
N HIS A 234 -24.05 -0.85 14.92
CA HIS A 234 -25.33 -1.33 15.48
C HIS A 234 -25.95 -0.30 16.41
N GLN A 235 -25.17 0.28 17.34
CA GLN A 235 -25.65 1.26 18.30
C GLN A 235 -26.16 2.56 17.66
N ASN A 236 -25.58 2.94 16.51
CA ASN A 236 -25.96 4.14 15.76
C ASN A 236 -26.96 3.86 14.63
N GLY A 237 -27.47 2.62 14.49
CA GLY A 237 -28.44 2.26 13.47
C GLY A 237 -27.92 2.28 12.03
N LEU A 238 -26.58 2.26 11.86
CA LEU A 238 -25.91 2.35 10.54
C LEU A 238 -25.72 0.97 9.89
N HIS A 239 -25.70 -0.12 10.66
CA HIS A 239 -25.32 -1.45 10.21
C HIS A 239 -26.11 -1.98 9.00
N LYS A 240 -27.41 -1.60 8.86
CA LYS A 240 -28.26 -2.10 7.78
C LYS A 240 -27.92 -1.49 6.42
N ASN A 241 -27.70 -0.17 6.39
CA ASN A 241 -27.41 0.57 5.17
C ASN A 241 -25.92 0.97 5.06
N THR A 242 -25.03 0.12 5.56
CA THR A 242 -23.58 0.26 5.37
C THR A 242 -23.03 -0.98 4.68
N ILE A 243 -22.35 -0.76 3.56
CA ILE A 243 -21.52 -1.76 2.89
C ILE A 243 -20.22 -1.86 3.70
N LEU A 244 -20.07 -2.94 4.46
CA LEU A 244 -18.86 -3.23 5.23
C LEU A 244 -18.03 -4.28 4.47
N ILE A 245 -16.81 -3.91 4.08
CA ILE A 245 -15.86 -4.77 3.37
C ILE A 245 -14.64 -5.00 4.25
N PHE A 246 -14.24 -6.25 4.37
CA PHE A 246 -12.95 -6.66 4.93
C PHE A 246 -12.18 -7.47 3.92
N MET A 247 -10.93 -7.12 3.69
CA MET A 247 -9.97 -7.89 2.91
C MET A 247 -8.53 -7.56 3.32
N THR A 248 -7.58 -8.28 2.74
CA THR A 248 -6.15 -8.07 2.95
C THR A 248 -5.47 -7.69 1.64
N ASP A 249 -4.31 -7.02 1.71
CA ASP A 249 -3.68 -6.44 0.53
C ASP A 249 -2.69 -7.37 -0.20
N ASN A 250 -2.25 -8.45 0.44
CA ASN A 250 -1.44 -9.52 -0.16
C ASN A 250 -1.41 -10.75 0.77
N GLY A 251 -0.68 -11.77 0.38
CA GLY A 251 -0.47 -12.95 1.20
C GLY A 251 0.31 -12.69 2.49
N THR A 252 0.29 -13.66 3.40
CA THR A 252 0.95 -13.56 4.72
C THR A 252 2.44 -13.21 4.61
N ALA A 253 2.93 -12.36 5.51
CA ALA A 253 4.37 -12.12 5.66
C ALA A 253 5.04 -13.03 6.69
N SER A 254 4.27 -13.56 7.67
CA SER A 254 4.85 -14.27 8.81
C SER A 254 4.06 -15.49 9.29
N GLY A 255 2.82 -15.71 8.82
CA GLY A 255 1.94 -16.79 9.29
C GLY A 255 2.13 -18.13 8.58
N GLU A 256 2.82 -18.19 7.45
CA GLU A 256 2.86 -19.33 6.54
C GLU A 256 3.36 -20.64 7.17
N ASN A 257 4.24 -20.55 8.16
CA ASN A 257 4.77 -21.73 8.84
C ASN A 257 3.79 -22.34 9.88
N VAL A 258 2.76 -21.59 10.28
CA VAL A 258 1.72 -22.05 11.20
C VAL A 258 0.55 -22.61 10.41
N PHE A 259 0.03 -21.81 9.48
CA PHE A 259 -1.07 -22.22 8.61
C PHE A 259 -1.16 -21.30 7.38
N ASN A 260 -1.24 -21.90 6.20
CA ASN A 260 -1.38 -21.17 4.93
C ASN A 260 -2.49 -21.76 4.04
N ALA A 261 -3.49 -22.40 4.63
CA ALA A 261 -4.62 -23.05 3.93
C ALA A 261 -4.16 -23.97 2.78
N ASP A 262 -3.12 -24.76 3.01
CA ASP A 262 -2.44 -25.66 2.06
C ASP A 262 -1.86 -24.97 0.80
N MET A 263 -1.87 -23.65 0.74
CA MET A 263 -1.35 -22.88 -0.39
C MET A 263 0.17 -22.77 -0.34
N ARG A 264 0.80 -22.84 -1.52
CA ARG A 264 2.22 -22.54 -1.71
C ARG A 264 2.46 -21.03 -1.76
N GLY A 265 3.62 -20.60 -1.25
CA GLY A 265 4.07 -19.20 -1.32
C GLY A 265 3.49 -18.32 -0.20
N LYS A 266 3.86 -17.07 -0.24
CA LYS A 266 3.50 -15.99 0.69
C LYS A 266 3.68 -14.65 0.00
N LYS A 267 3.56 -13.53 0.71
CA LYS A 267 3.89 -12.18 0.19
C LYS A 267 5.08 -12.23 -0.77
N SER A 268 5.00 -11.52 -1.88
CA SER A 268 5.99 -11.48 -2.97
C SER A 268 6.12 -12.77 -3.77
N SER A 269 5.13 -13.66 -3.73
CA SER A 269 5.09 -14.91 -4.48
C SER A 269 3.96 -14.91 -5.51
N LEU A 270 4.21 -15.50 -6.67
CA LEU A 270 3.22 -15.73 -7.74
C LEU A 270 2.41 -17.02 -7.57
N TYR A 271 2.61 -17.75 -6.49
CA TYR A 271 1.77 -18.88 -6.08
C TYR A 271 0.60 -18.40 -5.22
N GLU A 272 -0.46 -19.22 -5.11
CA GLU A 272 -1.72 -18.86 -4.43
C GLU A 272 -1.54 -18.14 -3.09
N GLY A 273 -0.62 -18.60 -2.25
CA GLY A 273 -0.36 -17.99 -0.94
C GLY A 273 0.18 -16.56 -0.98
N GLY A 274 0.62 -16.08 -2.15
CA GLY A 274 1.10 -14.71 -2.30
C GLY A 274 0.01 -13.70 -2.66
N HIS A 275 -1.06 -14.15 -3.33
CA HIS A 275 -2.03 -13.24 -3.96
C HIS A 275 -3.50 -13.65 -3.76
N ARG A 276 -3.81 -14.85 -3.27
CA ARG A 276 -5.17 -15.21 -2.86
C ARG A 276 -5.42 -14.69 -1.45
N VAL A 277 -6.47 -13.89 -1.28
CA VAL A 277 -6.79 -13.19 -0.04
C VAL A 277 -8.25 -13.39 0.36
N PRO A 278 -8.60 -13.25 1.66
CA PRO A 278 -9.99 -13.22 2.09
C PRO A 278 -10.67 -11.96 1.54
N PHE A 279 -11.94 -12.10 1.14
CA PHE A 279 -12.81 -10.99 0.77
C PHE A 279 -14.20 -11.23 1.35
N PHE A 280 -14.60 -10.39 2.32
CA PHE A 280 -15.89 -10.43 2.99
C PHE A 280 -16.63 -9.13 2.75
N ILE A 281 -17.89 -9.21 2.36
CA ILE A 281 -18.74 -8.04 2.16
C ILE A 281 -20.12 -8.27 2.79
N ARG A 282 -20.59 -7.28 3.56
CA ARG A 282 -21.91 -7.30 4.21
C ARG A 282 -22.65 -6.00 3.93
N TRP A 283 -23.87 -6.09 3.43
CA TRP A 283 -24.83 -5.00 3.27
C TRP A 283 -26.28 -5.52 3.34
N PRO A 284 -26.88 -5.57 4.55
CA PRO A 284 -28.22 -6.14 4.74
C PRO A 284 -29.30 -5.53 3.85
N ASP A 285 -29.39 -4.19 3.75
CA ASP A 285 -30.41 -3.52 2.93
C ASP A 285 -30.21 -3.74 1.42
N GLY A 286 -29.01 -4.12 0.97
CA GLY A 286 -28.66 -4.50 -0.39
C GLY A 286 -28.76 -5.99 -0.70
N ASN A 287 -29.27 -6.83 0.23
CA ASN A 287 -29.33 -8.30 0.11
C ASN A 287 -27.96 -8.98 -0.01
N ILE A 288 -26.91 -8.39 0.55
CA ILE A 288 -25.55 -8.96 0.61
C ILE A 288 -25.28 -9.33 2.07
N GLN A 289 -25.65 -10.55 2.44
CA GLN A 289 -25.52 -11.07 3.82
C GLN A 289 -25.77 -12.58 3.89
N GLY A 290 -25.63 -13.16 5.08
CA GLY A 290 -26.11 -14.50 5.40
C GLY A 290 -25.13 -15.62 5.22
N GLY A 291 -23.82 -15.36 5.28
CA GLY A 291 -22.79 -16.41 5.28
C GLY A 291 -22.72 -17.21 3.97
N ARG A 292 -22.85 -16.54 2.85
CA ARG A 292 -22.96 -17.12 1.51
C ARG A 292 -21.65 -16.98 0.74
N ASP A 293 -21.26 -18.04 0.02
CA ASP A 293 -20.10 -18.03 -0.86
C ASP A 293 -20.49 -17.65 -2.31
N VAL A 294 -19.62 -16.93 -2.97
CA VAL A 294 -19.62 -16.66 -4.40
C VAL A 294 -18.35 -17.28 -4.98
N GLU A 295 -18.54 -18.25 -5.84
CA GLU A 295 -17.46 -18.98 -6.51
C GLU A 295 -17.00 -18.25 -7.78
N GLY A 296 -15.78 -18.57 -8.21
CA GLY A 296 -15.16 -18.07 -9.44
C GLY A 296 -14.19 -16.95 -9.20
N LEU A 297 -13.37 -16.72 -10.23
CA LEU A 297 -12.18 -15.86 -10.17
C LEU A 297 -12.57 -14.38 -10.05
N ALA A 298 -12.16 -13.75 -8.96
CA ALA A 298 -12.33 -12.31 -8.70
C ALA A 298 -10.97 -11.65 -8.40
N ARG A 299 -10.87 -10.34 -8.64
CA ARG A 299 -9.62 -9.58 -8.50
C ARG A 299 -9.81 -8.24 -7.78
N GLY A 300 -8.69 -7.67 -7.29
CA GLY A 300 -8.64 -6.33 -6.72
C GLY A 300 -9.21 -5.25 -7.65
N THR A 301 -8.97 -5.34 -8.95
CA THR A 301 -9.54 -4.42 -9.96
C THR A 301 -11.08 -4.42 -10.04
N ASP A 302 -11.75 -5.44 -9.49
CA ASP A 302 -13.22 -5.56 -9.51
C ASP A 302 -13.90 -4.72 -8.44
N LEU A 303 -13.17 -4.33 -7.39
CA LEU A 303 -13.76 -3.64 -6.24
C LEU A 303 -14.42 -2.33 -6.65
N LEU A 304 -13.73 -1.47 -7.38
CA LEU A 304 -14.26 -0.17 -7.77
C LEU A 304 -15.49 -0.27 -8.68
N PRO A 305 -15.49 -1.02 -9.82
CA PRO A 305 -16.70 -1.19 -10.62
C PRO A 305 -17.87 -1.85 -9.85
N THR A 306 -17.59 -2.74 -8.90
CA THR A 306 -18.60 -3.32 -8.01
C THR A 306 -19.25 -2.27 -7.12
N LEU A 307 -18.48 -1.40 -6.47
CA LEU A 307 -18.99 -0.33 -5.62
C LEU A 307 -19.78 0.71 -6.42
N ILE A 308 -19.34 1.02 -7.65
CA ILE A 308 -20.05 1.91 -8.56
C ILE A 308 -21.48 1.39 -8.80
N ASP A 309 -21.62 0.12 -9.13
CA ASP A 309 -22.94 -0.49 -9.38
C ASP A 309 -23.78 -0.59 -8.11
N LEU A 310 -23.20 -1.05 -7.00
CA LEU A 310 -23.92 -1.18 -5.72
C LEU A 310 -24.42 0.17 -5.19
N CYS A 311 -23.60 1.20 -5.29
CA CYS A 311 -23.92 2.56 -4.84
C CYS A 311 -24.61 3.42 -5.92
N LYS A 312 -24.74 2.91 -7.16
CA LYS A 312 -25.33 3.61 -8.33
C LYS A 312 -24.67 4.97 -8.58
N LEU A 313 -23.34 4.96 -8.63
CA LEU A 313 -22.54 6.18 -8.83
C LEU A 313 -22.53 6.60 -10.30
N ASN A 314 -22.60 7.90 -10.53
CA ASN A 314 -22.36 8.48 -11.85
C ASN A 314 -20.86 8.48 -12.15
N LEU A 315 -20.50 8.20 -13.39
CA LEU A 315 -19.12 8.16 -13.83
C LEU A 315 -18.81 9.30 -14.80
N PRO A 316 -17.56 9.79 -14.82
CA PRO A 316 -17.06 10.61 -15.92
C PRO A 316 -17.13 9.85 -17.25
N ASP A 317 -17.39 10.57 -18.34
CA ASP A 317 -17.39 9.99 -19.69
C ASP A 317 -16.03 9.40 -20.05
N GLY A 318 -16.04 8.21 -20.64
CA GLY A 318 -14.85 7.54 -21.16
C GLY A 318 -13.98 6.81 -20.10
N LEU A 319 -14.40 6.79 -18.83
CA LEU A 319 -13.72 5.99 -17.81
C LEU A 319 -13.88 4.49 -18.09
N THR A 320 -12.79 3.75 -18.05
CA THR A 320 -12.75 2.30 -18.29
C THR A 320 -12.03 1.59 -17.16
N PHE A 321 -12.41 0.35 -16.91
CA PHE A 321 -11.83 -0.52 -15.88
C PHE A 321 -11.25 -1.78 -16.52
N ASP A 322 -10.22 -2.36 -15.89
CA ASP A 322 -9.71 -3.69 -16.22
C ASP A 322 -10.45 -4.77 -15.42
N GLY A 323 -11.13 -4.36 -14.35
CA GLY A 323 -12.00 -5.19 -13.53
C GLY A 323 -13.44 -5.29 -14.04
N LEU A 324 -14.19 -6.22 -13.46
CA LEU A 324 -15.61 -6.45 -13.71
C LEU A 324 -16.43 -6.15 -12.44
N SER A 325 -17.66 -5.70 -12.61
CA SER A 325 -18.56 -5.59 -11.46
C SER A 325 -19.01 -6.98 -10.98
N LEU A 326 -18.88 -7.21 -9.69
CA LEU A 326 -19.35 -8.40 -8.99
C LEU A 326 -20.74 -8.20 -8.35
N ALA A 327 -21.39 -7.03 -8.55
CA ALA A 327 -22.60 -6.65 -7.84
C ALA A 327 -23.73 -7.69 -8.00
N ASP A 328 -23.97 -8.19 -9.20
CA ASP A 328 -24.99 -9.22 -9.45
C ASP A 328 -24.65 -10.53 -8.73
N SER A 329 -23.42 -11.01 -8.86
CA SER A 329 -22.95 -12.23 -8.17
C SER A 329 -23.08 -12.11 -6.65
N LEU A 330 -22.71 -10.97 -6.07
CA LEU A 330 -22.81 -10.71 -4.63
C LEU A 330 -24.26 -10.67 -4.14
N GLN A 331 -25.19 -10.10 -4.92
CA GLN A 331 -26.60 -10.00 -4.55
C GLN A 331 -27.38 -11.31 -4.77
N THR A 332 -27.04 -12.07 -5.82
CA THR A 332 -27.79 -13.28 -6.21
C THR A 332 -27.16 -14.57 -5.75
N GLY A 333 -25.85 -14.61 -5.47
CA GLY A 333 -25.08 -15.81 -5.17
C GLY A 333 -24.68 -16.60 -6.43
N GLN A 334 -24.88 -16.06 -7.63
CA GLN A 334 -24.40 -16.70 -8.85
C GLN A 334 -22.86 -16.63 -8.93
N PRO A 335 -22.19 -17.64 -9.45
CA PRO A 335 -20.73 -17.61 -9.59
C PRO A 335 -20.28 -16.51 -10.56
N VAL A 336 -19.05 -16.04 -10.39
CA VAL A 336 -18.38 -15.16 -11.36
C VAL A 336 -18.17 -15.92 -12.69
N SER A 337 -18.13 -15.21 -13.79
CA SER A 337 -17.99 -15.80 -15.13
C SER A 337 -16.79 -16.77 -15.22
N THR A 338 -17.02 -17.97 -15.74
CA THR A 338 -16.00 -19.00 -15.97
C THR A 338 -15.10 -18.73 -17.19
N GLU A 339 -15.49 -17.78 -18.06
CA GLU A 339 -14.70 -17.38 -19.23
C GLU A 339 -13.57 -16.40 -18.87
N ARG A 340 -13.56 -15.92 -17.63
CA ARG A 340 -12.59 -14.93 -17.18
C ARG A 340 -11.19 -15.51 -17.11
N VAL A 341 -10.24 -14.80 -17.73
CA VAL A 341 -8.80 -14.98 -17.53
C VAL A 341 -8.25 -13.75 -16.84
N SER A 342 -7.36 -13.93 -15.88
CA SER A 342 -6.76 -12.83 -15.10
C SER A 342 -5.26 -12.99 -14.99
N VAL A 343 -4.55 -11.87 -14.92
CA VAL A 343 -3.10 -11.84 -14.78
C VAL A 343 -2.74 -11.17 -13.45
N ILE A 344 -1.94 -11.81 -12.64
CA ILE A 344 -1.24 -11.23 -11.48
C ILE A 344 0.22 -11.11 -11.87
N GLN A 345 0.73 -9.90 -11.94
CA GLN A 345 2.12 -9.62 -12.30
C GLN A 345 2.92 -9.21 -11.08
N PHE A 346 4.11 -9.72 -10.94
CA PHE A 346 5.07 -9.30 -9.94
C PHE A 346 6.49 -9.38 -10.50
N GLY A 347 7.12 -8.26 -10.65
CA GLY A 347 8.50 -8.17 -11.10
C GLY A 347 8.93 -6.71 -11.17
N HIS A 348 10.23 -6.49 -11.16
CA HIS A 348 10.80 -5.16 -11.26
C HIS A 348 11.73 -5.08 -12.47
N PRO A 349 11.72 -3.97 -13.24
CA PRO A 349 12.55 -3.82 -14.43
C PRO A 349 14.06 -3.79 -14.14
N ASN A 350 14.45 -3.63 -12.89
CA ASN A 350 15.84 -3.62 -12.46
C ASN A 350 16.28 -5.00 -11.98
N GLU A 351 16.77 -5.84 -12.89
CA GLU A 351 17.25 -7.20 -12.61
C GLU A 351 18.31 -7.27 -11.50
N GLY A 352 19.16 -6.25 -11.39
CA GLY A 352 20.25 -6.20 -10.41
C GLY A 352 19.76 -6.10 -8.95
N ILE A 353 18.51 -5.71 -8.72
CA ILE A 353 17.97 -5.55 -7.36
C ILE A 353 17.26 -6.82 -6.90
N TRP A 354 16.42 -7.45 -7.75
CA TRP A 354 15.58 -8.58 -7.38
C TRP A 354 15.87 -9.87 -8.14
N GLY A 355 16.81 -9.83 -9.09
CA GLY A 355 17.31 -11.01 -9.79
C GLY A 355 16.39 -11.56 -10.89
N TYR A 356 15.34 -10.83 -11.30
CA TYR A 356 14.44 -11.23 -12.38
C TYR A 356 13.93 -10.04 -13.18
N THR A 357 13.51 -10.31 -14.43
CA THR A 357 12.82 -9.35 -15.30
C THR A 357 11.33 -9.32 -14.98
N ALA A 358 10.65 -8.24 -15.33
CA ALA A 358 9.19 -8.16 -15.17
C ALA A 358 8.42 -8.97 -16.23
N GLU A 359 9.01 -9.18 -17.40
CA GLU A 359 8.47 -10.05 -18.43
C GLU A 359 8.54 -11.51 -17.93
N ASP A 360 7.46 -12.26 -18.11
CA ASP A 360 7.25 -13.61 -17.60
C ASP A 360 7.07 -13.77 -16.08
N GLN A 361 7.26 -12.72 -15.28
CA GLN A 361 6.98 -12.75 -13.84
C GLN A 361 5.48 -12.54 -13.57
N ALA A 362 4.68 -13.54 -13.91
CA ALA A 362 3.23 -13.48 -13.78
C ALA A 362 2.62 -14.83 -13.40
N ALA A 363 1.45 -14.79 -12.77
CA ALA A 363 0.51 -15.90 -12.68
C ALA A 363 -0.70 -15.58 -13.57
N VAL A 364 -0.95 -16.40 -14.58
CA VAL A 364 -2.13 -16.30 -15.44
C VAL A 364 -3.16 -17.31 -14.97
N MET A 365 -4.35 -16.85 -14.62
CA MET A 365 -5.39 -17.61 -13.95
C MET A 365 -6.63 -17.76 -14.84
N TRP A 366 -7.12 -18.98 -14.98
CA TRP A 366 -8.36 -19.29 -15.68
C TRP A 366 -9.07 -20.45 -14.97
N GLN A 367 -10.25 -20.22 -14.45
CA GLN A 367 -10.95 -21.20 -13.60
C GLN A 367 -10.00 -21.70 -12.49
N ASN A 368 -9.74 -23.01 -12.43
CA ASN A 368 -8.81 -23.61 -11.46
C ASN A 368 -7.36 -23.72 -12.00
N TRP A 369 -7.09 -23.25 -13.20
CA TRP A 369 -5.75 -23.31 -13.79
C TRP A 369 -4.91 -22.08 -13.44
N ARG A 370 -3.63 -22.32 -13.13
CA ARG A 370 -2.63 -21.28 -12.83
C ARG A 370 -1.38 -21.55 -13.65
N LEU A 371 -1.10 -20.71 -14.64
CA LEU A 371 0.18 -20.69 -15.35
C LEU A 371 1.11 -19.71 -14.66
N VAL A 372 2.15 -20.22 -14.01
CA VAL A 372 3.12 -19.43 -13.23
C VAL A 372 4.42 -19.31 -14.01
N ASN A 373 5.00 -18.11 -14.04
CA ASN A 373 6.26 -17.81 -14.73
C ASN A 373 6.28 -18.25 -16.21
N GLY A 374 5.13 -18.29 -16.86
CA GLY A 374 5.01 -18.66 -18.28
C GLY A 374 5.23 -20.15 -18.61
N HIS A 375 5.59 -21.01 -17.65
CA HIS A 375 5.98 -22.39 -17.93
C HIS A 375 5.50 -23.45 -16.91
N GLU A 376 5.12 -23.09 -15.71
CA GLU A 376 4.60 -24.02 -14.70
C GLU A 376 3.06 -23.98 -14.70
N LEU A 377 2.39 -25.10 -14.92
CA LEU A 377 0.91 -25.19 -14.94
C LEU A 377 0.38 -26.01 -13.76
N TYR A 378 -0.54 -25.43 -13.00
CA TYR A 378 -1.16 -26.08 -11.85
C TYR A 378 -2.68 -26.04 -11.91
N ASN A 379 -3.34 -27.06 -11.33
CA ASN A 379 -4.78 -27.07 -11.09
C ASN A 379 -5.04 -27.01 -9.60
N VAL A 380 -5.38 -25.82 -9.08
CA VAL A 380 -5.50 -25.56 -7.64
C VAL A 380 -6.69 -26.26 -6.96
N ASN A 381 -7.65 -26.78 -7.73
CA ASN A 381 -8.77 -27.55 -7.17
C ASN A 381 -8.32 -28.94 -6.67
N ILE A 382 -7.33 -29.53 -7.30
CA ILE A 382 -6.80 -30.87 -6.94
C ILE A 382 -5.43 -30.81 -6.27
N ASP A 383 -4.71 -29.70 -6.46
CA ASP A 383 -3.38 -29.44 -5.89
C ASP A 383 -3.28 -27.96 -5.43
N PRO A 384 -3.93 -27.60 -4.31
CA PRO A 384 -3.86 -26.24 -3.78
C PRO A 384 -2.43 -25.81 -3.41
N GLY A 385 -1.56 -26.78 -3.11
CA GLY A 385 -0.14 -26.58 -2.81
C GLY A 385 0.75 -26.35 -4.03
N GLN A 386 0.20 -26.45 -5.27
CA GLN A 386 0.95 -26.24 -6.51
C GLN A 386 2.29 -27.01 -6.53
N ASN A 387 2.23 -28.32 -6.20
CA ASN A 387 3.38 -29.20 -6.10
C ASN A 387 3.62 -30.01 -7.37
N ASN A 388 2.59 -30.20 -8.22
CA ASN A 388 2.62 -31.06 -9.39
C ASN A 388 2.43 -30.22 -10.64
N ASP A 389 3.52 -29.96 -11.37
CA ASP A 389 3.49 -29.25 -12.64
C ASP A 389 2.86 -30.12 -13.73
N LEU A 390 1.75 -29.66 -14.30
CA LEU A 390 0.97 -30.33 -15.33
C LEU A 390 1.23 -29.75 -16.74
N SER A 391 2.21 -28.90 -16.91
CA SER A 391 2.48 -28.19 -18.19
C SER A 391 2.76 -29.15 -19.35
N ALA A 392 3.46 -30.26 -19.09
CA ALA A 392 3.73 -31.28 -20.09
C ALA A 392 2.49 -32.10 -20.50
N GLU A 393 1.50 -32.21 -19.60
CA GLU A 393 0.26 -32.99 -19.83
C GLU A 393 -0.82 -32.14 -20.53
N HIS A 394 -0.78 -30.81 -20.36
CA HIS A 394 -1.77 -29.87 -20.90
C HIS A 394 -1.14 -28.71 -21.68
N PRO A 395 -0.36 -28.99 -22.75
CA PRO A 395 0.33 -27.95 -23.54
C PRO A 395 -0.63 -27.00 -24.26
N ASP A 396 -1.86 -27.43 -24.52
CA ASP A 396 -2.94 -26.61 -25.09
C ASP A 396 -3.38 -25.50 -24.12
N ILE A 397 -3.55 -25.81 -22.83
CA ILE A 397 -3.88 -24.83 -21.79
C ILE A 397 -2.71 -23.86 -21.60
N VAL A 398 -1.47 -24.35 -21.53
CA VAL A 398 -0.28 -23.49 -21.45
C VAL A 398 -0.26 -22.49 -22.61
N SER A 399 -0.47 -22.96 -23.85
CA SER A 399 -0.48 -22.10 -25.04
C SER A 399 -1.61 -21.06 -24.99
N GLN A 400 -2.81 -21.44 -24.53
CA GLN A 400 -3.95 -20.53 -24.39
C GLN A 400 -3.64 -19.42 -23.38
N LEU A 401 -3.17 -19.78 -22.17
CA LEU A 401 -2.88 -18.82 -21.10
C LEU A 401 -1.69 -17.93 -21.44
N HIS A 402 -0.66 -18.48 -22.09
CA HIS A 402 0.48 -17.69 -22.57
C HIS A 402 0.04 -16.68 -23.64
N GLY A 403 -0.83 -17.07 -24.57
CA GLY A 403 -1.40 -16.14 -25.56
C GLY A 403 -2.21 -15.00 -24.90
N HIS A 404 -2.94 -15.30 -23.83
CA HIS A 404 -3.65 -14.28 -23.06
C HIS A 404 -2.68 -13.33 -22.33
N TYR A 405 -1.63 -13.87 -21.70
CA TYR A 405 -0.58 -13.07 -21.07
C TYR A 405 0.07 -12.13 -22.07
N GLN A 406 0.44 -12.61 -23.27
CA GLN A 406 1.08 -11.79 -24.30
C GLN A 406 0.19 -10.63 -24.72
N ALA A 407 -1.11 -10.88 -24.96
CA ALA A 407 -2.05 -9.83 -25.32
C ALA A 407 -2.21 -8.77 -24.21
N TRP A 408 -2.23 -9.20 -22.94
CA TRP A 408 -2.26 -8.31 -21.78
C TRP A 408 -0.95 -7.50 -21.68
N TRP A 409 0.22 -8.16 -21.83
CA TRP A 409 1.53 -7.51 -21.77
C TRP A 409 1.72 -6.46 -22.86
N ASP A 410 1.28 -6.74 -24.08
CA ASP A 410 1.32 -5.78 -25.20
C ASP A 410 0.51 -4.51 -24.89
N GLY A 411 -0.54 -4.63 -24.08
CA GLY A 411 -1.37 -3.50 -23.64
C GLY A 411 -0.75 -2.66 -22.52
N VAL A 412 -0.08 -3.26 -21.55
CA VAL A 412 0.35 -2.59 -20.31
C VAL A 412 1.87 -2.54 -20.11
N GLY A 413 2.63 -3.47 -20.67
CA GLY A 413 4.08 -3.63 -20.42
C GLY A 413 4.90 -2.40 -20.83
N GLN A 414 4.44 -1.61 -21.81
CA GLN A 414 5.07 -0.36 -22.22
C GLN A 414 5.16 0.68 -21.08
N ASN A 415 4.29 0.57 -20.06
CA ASN A 415 4.29 1.49 -18.91
C ASN A 415 5.38 1.15 -17.88
N LEU A 416 5.99 -0.02 -17.96
CA LEU A 416 6.94 -0.51 -16.97
C LEU A 416 8.11 0.45 -16.70
N ASN A 417 8.58 1.15 -17.73
CA ASN A 417 9.70 2.10 -17.61
C ASN A 417 9.26 3.56 -17.44
N HIS A 418 7.98 3.80 -17.22
CA HIS A 418 7.46 5.14 -17.02
C HIS A 418 7.54 5.55 -15.54
N TYR A 419 8.26 6.63 -15.23
CA TYR A 419 8.28 7.26 -13.90
C TYR A 419 7.34 8.45 -13.88
N HIS A 420 6.50 8.51 -12.84
CA HIS A 420 5.62 9.66 -12.60
C HIS A 420 6.37 10.68 -11.74
N PRO A 421 6.53 11.95 -12.20
CA PRO A 421 7.29 12.94 -11.47
C PRO A 421 6.50 13.54 -10.30
N LEU A 422 7.19 13.90 -9.22
CA LEU A 422 6.66 14.72 -8.13
C LEU A 422 6.58 16.18 -8.58
N THR A 423 5.45 16.87 -8.38
CA THR A 423 5.24 18.23 -8.92
C THR A 423 5.61 19.29 -7.89
N ILE A 424 6.77 19.90 -8.05
CA ILE A 424 7.33 20.91 -7.14
C ILE A 424 6.94 22.35 -7.52
N GLY A 425 6.97 23.24 -6.53
CA GLY A 425 6.76 24.69 -6.74
C GLY A 425 5.31 25.12 -6.93
N THR A 426 4.35 24.26 -6.59
CA THR A 426 2.92 24.56 -6.58
C THR A 426 2.51 25.23 -5.26
N ALA A 427 1.30 25.79 -5.22
CA ALA A 427 0.72 26.29 -3.98
C ALA A 427 0.14 25.17 -3.10
N ASN A 428 -0.05 23.96 -3.66
CA ASN A 428 -0.64 22.83 -2.95
C ASN A 428 0.34 22.20 -1.95
N GLU A 429 1.65 22.28 -2.25
CA GLU A 429 2.71 21.82 -1.36
C GLU A 429 3.99 22.62 -1.61
N ASN A 430 4.27 23.60 -0.73
CA ASN A 430 5.50 24.37 -0.74
C ASN A 430 5.82 24.86 0.68
N PRO A 431 6.91 24.42 1.32
CA PRO A 431 7.95 23.51 0.80
C PRO A 431 7.50 22.07 0.66
N MET A 432 8.10 21.32 -0.28
CA MET A 432 7.92 19.87 -0.45
C MET A 432 9.11 19.12 0.14
N ARG A 433 8.83 18.02 0.86
CA ARG A 433 9.86 17.15 1.45
C ARG A 433 9.92 15.82 0.71
N LEU A 434 10.99 15.60 -0.03
CA LEU A 434 11.29 14.37 -0.73
C LEU A 434 12.15 13.45 0.16
N CYS A 435 11.99 12.16 0.01
CA CYS A 435 12.84 11.18 0.68
C CYS A 435 13.32 10.08 -0.27
N SER A 436 14.19 9.22 0.22
CA SER A 436 14.74 8.12 -0.56
C SER A 436 13.73 7.02 -0.93
N CYS A 437 12.51 7.03 -0.39
CA CYS A 437 11.43 6.14 -0.85
C CYS A 437 11.11 6.34 -2.34
N ASP A 438 11.25 7.58 -2.85
CA ASP A 438 10.94 7.95 -4.23
C ASP A 438 12.17 7.90 -5.17
N TRP A 439 13.32 7.46 -4.69
CA TRP A 439 14.49 7.30 -5.53
C TRP A 439 14.25 6.24 -6.62
N ALA A 440 14.49 6.59 -7.85
CA ALA A 440 14.60 5.60 -8.92
C ALA A 440 15.89 4.79 -8.77
N TRP A 441 15.81 3.48 -9.01
CA TRP A 441 16.92 2.53 -9.15
C TRP A 441 17.68 2.14 -7.86
N VAL A 442 17.40 2.77 -6.72
CA VAL A 442 18.08 2.48 -5.46
C VAL A 442 17.07 2.17 -4.36
N TYR A 443 17.26 1.03 -3.71
CA TYR A 443 16.44 0.60 -2.59
C TYR A 443 16.95 1.19 -1.27
N ALA A 444 16.28 2.22 -0.78
CA ALA A 444 16.59 2.88 0.49
C ALA A 444 15.31 3.47 1.11
N ASP A 445 14.31 2.60 1.35
CA ASP A 445 12.95 2.99 1.68
C ASP A 445 12.60 2.92 3.18
N ASN A 446 13.54 2.49 4.02
CA ASN A 446 13.32 2.36 5.46
C ASN A 446 14.44 2.97 6.30
N GLN A 447 14.12 3.31 7.54
CA GLN A 447 15.08 3.94 8.45
C GLN A 447 16.27 3.04 8.80
N ASN A 448 16.13 1.70 8.75
CA ASN A 448 17.24 0.79 8.95
C ASN A 448 18.23 0.84 7.78
N ASN A 449 17.78 1.02 6.53
CA ASN A 449 18.65 1.27 5.39
C ASN A 449 19.49 2.54 5.60
N ILE A 450 18.85 3.62 6.08
CA ILE A 450 19.51 4.91 6.35
C ILE A 450 20.49 4.77 7.52
N ARG A 451 20.10 4.09 8.61
CA ARG A 451 20.94 3.80 9.76
C ARG A 451 22.15 2.92 9.37
N GLY A 452 21.92 1.88 8.56
CA GLY A 452 22.95 1.02 8.00
C GLY A 452 23.84 1.70 6.97
N CYS A 453 23.42 2.85 6.45
CA CYS A 453 24.06 3.59 5.37
C CYS A 453 24.07 2.81 4.04
N VAL A 454 23.03 2.94 3.24
CA VAL A 454 23.04 2.53 1.83
C VAL A 454 24.04 3.44 1.12
N MET A 455 25.19 2.86 0.72
CA MET A 455 26.28 3.59 0.04
C MET A 455 25.99 3.74 -1.45
N ASP A 456 24.84 4.33 -1.76
CA ASP A 456 24.37 4.60 -3.12
C ASP A 456 23.53 5.88 -3.14
N SER A 457 23.14 6.34 -4.34
CA SER A 457 22.30 7.51 -4.55
C SER A 457 21.34 7.30 -5.70
N GLY A 458 20.06 7.32 -5.41
CA GLY A 458 19.00 7.31 -6.41
C GLY A 458 18.71 8.69 -6.98
N THR A 459 17.79 8.73 -7.92
CA THR A 459 17.36 9.93 -8.63
C THR A 459 15.90 10.22 -8.33
N TRP A 460 15.57 11.44 -7.90
CA TRP A 460 14.19 11.93 -7.88
C TRP A 460 13.79 12.45 -9.25
N HIS A 461 12.67 11.98 -9.78
CA HIS A 461 12.01 12.52 -10.96
C HIS A 461 11.02 13.60 -10.52
N VAL A 462 11.17 14.82 -11.01
CA VAL A 462 10.31 15.95 -10.62
C VAL A 462 9.82 16.73 -11.84
N GLU A 463 8.65 17.33 -11.69
CA GLU A 463 8.08 18.31 -12.61
C GLU A 463 8.10 19.67 -11.93
N VAL A 464 8.82 20.63 -12.50
CA VAL A 464 8.87 22.00 -12.02
C VAL A 464 7.64 22.75 -12.57
N ALA A 465 6.67 23.06 -11.71
CA ALA A 465 5.43 23.70 -12.12
C ALA A 465 5.59 25.18 -12.51
N LYS A 466 6.57 25.86 -11.95
CA LYS A 466 6.87 27.27 -12.25
C LYS A 466 8.36 27.51 -12.33
N GLU A 467 8.80 28.23 -13.36
CA GLU A 467 10.16 28.77 -13.44
C GLU A 467 10.36 29.81 -12.35
N ASP A 468 11.29 29.59 -11.44
CA ASP A 468 11.56 30.47 -10.30
C ASP A 468 12.89 30.11 -9.63
N ARG A 469 13.26 30.89 -8.60
CA ARG A 469 14.36 30.59 -7.69
C ARG A 469 13.88 29.60 -6.61
N TYR A 470 14.66 28.56 -6.39
CA TYR A 470 14.38 27.48 -5.44
C TYR A 470 15.49 27.34 -4.42
N SER A 471 15.12 27.02 -3.20
CA SER A 471 15.98 26.51 -2.14
C SER A 471 15.91 24.99 -2.12
N LEU A 472 17.06 24.32 -2.20
CA LEU A 472 17.23 22.88 -2.20
C LEU A 472 18.05 22.49 -0.98
N THR A 473 17.39 21.98 0.07
CA THR A 473 18.01 21.68 1.36
C THR A 473 18.19 20.18 1.54
N LEU A 474 19.42 19.73 1.48
CA LEU A 474 19.83 18.32 1.63
C LEU A 474 20.08 17.96 3.09
N ARG A 475 19.60 16.78 3.49
CA ARG A 475 19.84 16.18 4.80
C ARG A 475 20.17 14.69 4.67
N ARG A 476 20.97 14.18 5.57
CA ARG A 476 21.18 12.74 5.72
C ARG A 476 20.12 12.11 6.62
N TRP A 477 19.74 12.80 7.69
CA TRP A 477 18.73 12.42 8.67
C TRP A 477 17.47 13.28 8.49
N PRO A 478 16.29 12.82 8.86
CA PRO A 478 15.09 13.64 8.76
C PRO A 478 15.20 14.84 9.71
N GLN A 479 14.55 15.93 9.35
CA GLN A 479 14.69 17.23 10.01
C GLN A 479 14.40 17.18 11.51
N GLU A 480 13.34 16.45 11.90
CA GLU A 480 12.87 16.31 13.26
C GLU A 480 13.84 15.56 14.19
N SER A 481 14.76 14.79 13.63
CA SER A 481 15.80 14.10 14.41
C SER A 481 16.83 15.06 15.02
N GLY A 482 17.04 16.23 14.39
CA GLY A 482 18.07 17.20 14.79
C GLY A 482 19.50 16.70 14.65
N LEU A 483 19.74 15.54 14.04
CA LEU A 483 21.05 14.90 13.93
C LEU A 483 21.92 15.61 12.89
N GLY A 484 23.22 15.73 13.19
CA GLY A 484 24.23 16.21 12.25
C GLY A 484 24.45 15.22 11.09
N ILE A 485 24.79 15.76 9.91
CA ILE A 485 25.01 14.96 8.68
C ILE A 485 26.05 13.84 8.92
N SER A 486 27.13 14.14 9.62
CA SER A 486 28.20 13.19 9.93
C SER A 486 27.90 12.31 11.15
N ALA A 487 26.92 12.66 11.99
CA ALA A 487 26.64 11.98 13.24
C ALA A 487 26.05 10.58 13.04
N PRO A 488 26.34 9.62 13.93
CA PRO A 488 25.56 8.39 14.02
C PRO A 488 24.17 8.70 14.60
N ALA A 489 23.15 7.95 14.22
CA ALA A 489 21.89 7.99 14.96
C ALA A 489 22.03 7.18 16.25
N PRO A 490 21.52 7.64 17.39
CA PRO A 490 21.60 6.88 18.64
C PRO A 490 20.74 5.61 18.57
N VAL A 491 21.09 4.63 19.40
CA VAL A 491 20.15 3.55 19.75
C VAL A 491 18.94 4.18 20.40
N MET A 492 17.74 3.81 19.97
CA MET A 492 16.50 4.27 20.58
C MET A 492 15.68 3.06 21.04
N GLN A 493 15.22 3.11 22.29
CA GLN A 493 14.31 2.11 22.83
C GLN A 493 12.88 2.59 22.61
N GLY A 494 12.13 1.88 21.76
CA GLY A 494 10.68 2.03 21.63
C GLY A 494 9.94 1.26 22.72
N VAL A 495 8.61 1.30 22.68
CA VAL A 495 7.76 0.58 23.66
C VAL A 495 7.97 -0.93 23.56
N ASP A 496 8.01 -1.46 22.35
CA ASP A 496 8.13 -2.91 22.11
C ASP A 496 9.33 -3.29 21.22
N GLY A 497 10.12 -2.35 20.76
CA GLY A 497 11.22 -2.61 19.86
C GLY A 497 12.46 -1.77 20.12
N LEU A 498 13.50 -2.07 19.38
CA LEU A 498 14.78 -1.38 19.47
C LEU A 498 15.19 -0.87 18.09
N TRP A 499 15.50 0.43 18.02
CA TRP A 499 16.19 1.02 16.87
C TRP A 499 17.69 0.85 17.01
N PRO A 500 18.38 0.19 16.06
CA PRO A 500 19.82 -0.01 16.17
C PRO A 500 20.58 1.32 16.02
N GLU A 501 21.82 1.36 16.49
CA GLU A 501 22.71 2.47 16.23
C GLU A 501 22.92 2.69 14.73
N GLY A 502 22.84 3.94 14.29
CA GLY A 502 23.14 4.33 12.91
C GLY A 502 24.64 4.63 12.74
N LYS A 503 25.18 4.36 11.55
CA LYS A 503 26.60 4.64 11.25
C LYS A 503 26.87 6.14 11.17
N GLY A 504 27.96 6.62 11.76
CA GLY A 504 28.54 7.92 11.46
C GLY A 504 29.26 7.91 10.10
N LEU A 505 29.33 9.05 9.42
CA LEU A 505 30.04 9.19 8.14
C LEU A 505 31.03 10.37 8.19
N PRO A 506 32.24 10.24 7.64
CA PRO A 506 33.22 11.34 7.59
C PRO A 506 32.92 12.28 6.42
N VAL A 507 31.76 12.96 6.48
CA VAL A 507 31.32 13.85 5.39
C VAL A 507 32.12 15.16 5.41
N ALA A 508 32.72 15.51 4.27
CA ALA A 508 33.48 16.74 4.08
C ALA A 508 32.82 17.70 3.05
N SER A 509 32.13 17.14 2.05
CA SER A 509 31.43 17.95 1.05
C SER A 509 30.18 17.24 0.51
N VAL A 510 29.34 18.01 -0.19
CA VAL A 510 28.15 17.50 -0.87
C VAL A 510 28.08 18.05 -2.28
N TRP A 511 27.75 17.17 -3.22
CA TRP A 511 27.42 17.51 -4.60
C TRP A 511 25.92 17.33 -4.82
N LEU A 512 25.33 18.27 -5.58
CA LEU A 512 23.94 18.25 -6.00
C LEU A 512 23.87 18.47 -7.52
N GLN A 513 23.12 17.61 -8.20
CA GLN A 513 22.62 17.84 -9.55
C GLN A 513 21.14 18.22 -9.49
N ALA A 514 20.78 19.31 -10.12
CA ALA A 514 19.41 19.77 -10.31
C ALA A 514 19.19 20.11 -11.80
N GLY A 515 18.68 19.15 -12.56
CA GLY A 515 18.63 19.23 -14.02
C GLY A 515 20.04 19.32 -14.64
N ASN A 516 20.30 20.40 -15.36
CA ASN A 516 21.59 20.68 -15.99
C ASN A 516 22.57 21.45 -15.07
N ILE A 517 22.16 21.74 -13.84
CA ILE A 517 22.95 22.51 -12.88
C ILE A 517 23.64 21.53 -11.93
N GLU A 518 24.95 21.68 -11.80
CA GLU A 518 25.75 20.92 -10.84
C GLU A 518 26.45 21.90 -9.90
N GLN A 519 26.36 21.62 -8.61
CA GLN A 519 27.00 22.43 -7.57
C GLN A 519 27.61 21.53 -6.51
N GLN A 520 28.72 21.98 -5.91
CA GLN A 520 29.34 21.31 -4.77
C GLN A 520 29.67 22.33 -3.68
N GLN A 521 29.42 21.95 -2.42
CA GLN A 521 29.70 22.79 -1.27
C GLN A 521 30.41 21.98 -0.17
N PRO A 522 31.28 22.61 0.64
CA PRO A 522 31.82 21.99 1.84
C PRO A 522 30.72 21.80 2.88
N VAL A 523 30.84 20.76 3.68
CA VAL A 523 29.99 20.51 4.86
C VAL A 523 30.78 20.90 6.11
N VAL A 524 30.27 21.90 6.82
CA VAL A 524 30.91 22.32 8.08
C VAL A 524 30.64 21.30 9.19
N PRO A 525 31.55 21.16 10.17
CA PRO A 525 31.33 20.29 11.33
C PRO A 525 29.95 20.55 11.98
N ASP A 526 29.28 19.51 12.43
CA ASP A 526 27.99 19.55 13.11
C ASP A 526 26.80 20.10 12.28
N ALA A 527 27.00 20.37 10.98
CA ALA A 527 25.88 20.74 10.09
C ALA A 527 24.81 19.64 10.10
N THR A 528 23.55 20.07 10.26
CA THR A 528 22.38 19.19 10.14
C THR A 528 21.83 19.17 8.72
N GLN A 529 22.20 20.15 7.90
CA GLN A 529 21.74 20.35 6.52
C GLN A 529 22.72 21.16 5.69
N VAL A 530 22.60 21.07 4.35
CA VAL A 530 23.27 21.97 3.40
C VAL A 530 22.20 22.47 2.42
N THR A 531 22.19 23.79 2.15
CA THR A 531 21.22 24.42 1.28
C THR A 531 21.90 25.00 0.04
N PHE A 532 21.31 24.71 -1.11
CA PHE A 532 21.65 25.31 -2.40
C PHE A 532 20.50 26.19 -2.86
N GLU A 533 20.81 27.30 -3.48
CA GLU A 533 19.83 28.14 -4.16
C GLU A 533 20.13 28.14 -5.67
N THR A 534 19.09 27.94 -6.48
CA THR A 534 19.23 27.87 -7.93
C THR A 534 17.94 28.28 -8.64
N GLU A 535 18.06 28.69 -9.89
CA GLU A 535 16.91 28.87 -10.77
C GLU A 535 16.57 27.56 -11.45
N LEU A 536 15.30 27.13 -11.36
CA LEU A 536 14.80 25.97 -12.08
C LEU A 536 13.84 26.41 -13.18
N LYS A 537 14.02 25.83 -14.36
CA LYS A 537 13.11 26.00 -15.50
C LYS A 537 11.87 25.14 -15.33
N MET A 538 10.73 25.60 -15.84
CA MET A 538 9.49 24.83 -15.89
C MET A 538 9.68 23.57 -16.75
N GLY A 539 9.10 22.45 -16.29
CA GLY A 539 9.10 21.16 -16.98
C GLY A 539 9.80 20.05 -16.21
N ALA A 540 9.86 18.87 -16.83
CA ALA A 540 10.44 17.67 -16.25
C ALA A 540 11.95 17.79 -16.02
N THR A 541 12.40 17.36 -14.83
CA THR A 541 13.82 17.37 -14.47
C THR A 541 14.12 16.29 -13.44
N THR A 542 15.39 16.17 -13.05
CA THR A 542 15.83 15.18 -12.05
C THR A 542 16.74 15.82 -11.01
N PHE A 543 16.69 15.29 -9.80
CA PHE A 543 17.64 15.63 -8.74
C PHE A 543 18.43 14.41 -8.33
N LYS A 544 19.75 14.59 -8.06
CA LYS A 544 20.65 13.59 -7.53
C LYS A 544 21.68 14.24 -6.63
N SER A 545 22.15 13.56 -5.59
CA SER A 545 23.11 14.12 -4.64
C SER A 545 24.11 13.07 -4.14
N TRP A 546 25.33 13.50 -3.75
CA TRP A 546 26.32 12.65 -3.13
C TRP A 546 27.03 13.37 -1.99
N TRP A 547 27.14 12.70 -0.84
CA TRP A 547 28.08 13.05 0.22
C TRP A 547 29.46 12.49 -0.11
N TYR A 548 30.52 13.28 0.15
CA TYR A 548 31.92 12.91 -0.08
C TYR A 548 32.73 13.04 1.20
N ASN A 549 33.73 12.16 1.37
CA ASN A 549 34.75 12.30 2.39
C ASN A 549 35.83 13.34 1.99
N ALA A 550 36.85 13.55 2.85
CA ALA A 550 37.93 14.50 2.58
C ALA A 550 38.84 14.05 1.44
N GLU A 551 38.91 12.77 1.15
CA GLU A 551 39.67 12.16 0.06
C GLU A 551 38.97 12.26 -1.29
N GLY A 552 37.68 12.64 -1.31
CA GLY A 552 36.84 12.76 -2.49
C GLY A 552 36.10 11.48 -2.87
N ASP A 553 36.10 10.46 -1.99
CA ASP A 553 35.31 9.26 -2.23
C ASP A 553 33.83 9.50 -1.93
N THR A 554 32.97 8.87 -2.71
CA THR A 554 31.51 8.87 -2.50
C THR A 554 31.14 8.04 -1.28
N LEU A 555 30.22 8.55 -0.46
CA LEU A 555 29.73 7.90 0.75
C LEU A 555 28.28 7.40 0.59
N ALA A 556 27.34 8.30 0.33
CA ALA A 556 25.91 8.01 0.16
C ALA A 556 25.22 9.19 -0.52
N GLY A 557 24.02 9.03 -1.02
CA GLY A 557 23.13 10.12 -1.37
C GLY A 557 22.58 10.85 -0.12
N ALA A 558 22.06 12.06 -0.30
CA ALA A 558 21.24 12.68 0.73
C ALA A 558 19.85 12.00 0.70
N TYR A 559 19.51 11.30 1.77
CA TYR A 559 18.23 10.56 1.82
C TYR A 559 17.01 11.47 1.88
N TYR A 560 17.20 12.74 2.23
CA TYR A 560 16.12 13.74 2.34
C TYR A 560 16.49 15.03 1.61
N LEU A 561 15.53 15.55 0.87
CA LEU A 561 15.64 16.82 0.16
C LEU A 561 14.38 17.66 0.40
N THR A 562 14.53 18.86 0.95
CA THR A 562 13.43 19.83 1.00
C THR A 562 13.58 20.79 -0.17
N VAL A 563 12.53 20.92 -0.97
CA VAL A 563 12.45 21.83 -2.13
C VAL A 563 11.47 22.94 -1.78
N GLU A 564 11.92 24.18 -1.82
CA GLU A 564 11.09 25.36 -1.55
C GLU A 564 11.23 26.39 -2.67
N ARG A 565 10.11 26.79 -3.26
CA ARG A 565 10.06 27.92 -4.19
C ARG A 565 10.08 29.22 -3.38
N LEU A 566 11.05 30.12 -3.65
CA LEU A 566 11.36 31.30 -2.84
C LEU A 566 10.51 32.54 -3.15
N SER A 567 9.95 32.63 -4.36
CA SER A 567 9.04 33.71 -4.74
C SER A 567 7.61 33.18 -4.62
N GLY A 568 6.91 33.63 -3.59
CA GLY A 568 5.53 33.24 -3.29
C GLY A 568 4.51 34.12 -3.97
#